data_0af0f63500325ef2f20406d22e70c057
#
_entry.id   0af0f63500325ef2f20406d22e70c057
#
_cell.length_a   1.000
_cell.length_b   1.000
_cell.length_c   1.000
_cell.angle_alpha   90.00
_cell.angle_beta   90.00
_cell.angle_gamma   90.00
#
_symmetry.space_group_name_H-M   'P 1'
#
loop_
_entity.id
_entity.type
_entity.pdbx_description
1 polymer ?
#
loop_
_entity_poly.entity_id
_entity_poly.type
_entity_poly.pdbx_seq_one_letter_code
_entity_poly.pdbx_strand_id
1 'polypeptide(L)'
;MPKYNLVSNVINQVDHKLGSNEPSGANKNILVAINGADSKLERKLSNIYSQFCKEYNFILGYSFTASRIVNKESINQILKPKHVFTEENLFDLNENIKLFDLLICPNITINTLSKVVSCNIDTYISNIIWASLYYDKPVYIDFENCKKFMSHETQNKFIKYKIDEKIKEIINMGAVEI
;
A
#
# COMPACT_ATOMS: atom_id res chain seq x y z
N MET A 1 23.54 4.13 -6.80
CA MET A 1 23.77 4.50 -5.40
C MET A 1 22.61 5.34 -4.90
N PRO A 2 22.18 5.22 -3.68
CA PRO A 2 21.81 4.07 -2.87
C PRO A 2 20.31 4.11 -2.50
N LYS A 3 19.58 3.05 -2.79
CA LYS A 3 18.19 2.85 -2.33
C LYS A 3 18.09 2.43 -0.84
N TYR A 4 19.21 2.35 -0.12
CA TYR A 4 19.24 1.85 1.26
C TYR A 4 18.89 2.89 2.34
N ASN A 5 18.91 4.18 2.00
CA ASN A 5 18.56 5.25 2.96
C ASN A 5 17.03 5.47 3.13
N LEU A 6 16.22 4.89 2.23
CA LEU A 6 14.75 5.06 2.31
C LEU A 6 14.15 4.36 3.53
N VAL A 7 14.69 3.19 3.86
CA VAL A 7 14.15 2.35 4.95
C VAL A 7 14.42 2.96 6.31
N SER A 8 15.63 3.49 6.53
CA SER A 8 15.95 4.19 7.78
C SER A 8 15.10 5.46 7.96
N ASN A 9 14.77 6.15 6.87
CA ASN A 9 13.89 7.31 6.91
C ASN A 9 12.43 6.90 7.19
N VAL A 10 11.98 5.77 6.66
CA VAL A 10 10.63 5.24 6.93
C VAL A 10 10.50 4.83 8.39
N ILE A 11 11.45 4.09 8.93
CA ILE A 11 11.46 3.67 10.36
C ILE A 11 11.48 4.90 11.27
N ASN A 12 12.36 5.86 11.02
CA ASN A 12 12.45 7.08 11.83
C ASN A 12 11.20 7.95 11.74
N GLN A 13 10.51 8.00 10.58
CA GLN A 13 9.27 8.74 10.44
C GLN A 13 8.08 8.02 11.09
N VAL A 14 8.05 6.69 11.07
CA VAL A 14 7.05 5.89 11.78
C VAL A 14 7.18 6.09 13.29
N ASP A 15 8.38 6.00 13.84
CA ASP A 15 8.63 6.20 15.27
C ASP A 15 8.32 7.63 15.72
N HIS A 16 8.52 8.63 14.87
CA HIS A 16 8.21 10.03 15.18
C HIS A 16 6.71 10.37 15.11
N LYS A 17 5.93 9.72 14.22
CA LYS A 17 4.47 9.91 14.09
C LYS A 17 3.68 9.10 15.11
N LEU A 18 4.17 7.94 15.54
CA LEU A 18 3.47 7.06 16.50
C LEU A 18 3.66 7.44 17.97
N GLY A 19 4.18 8.63 18.27
CA GLY A 19 4.26 9.21 19.62
C GLY A 19 4.56 8.23 20.76
N SER A 20 5.55 8.51 21.56
CA SER A 20 6.17 7.70 22.61
C SER A 20 5.29 7.27 23.81
N ASN A 21 4.04 6.84 23.62
CA ASN A 21 3.13 6.50 24.73
C ASN A 21 2.28 5.25 24.48
N GLU A 22 2.82 4.17 23.88
CA GLU A 22 2.17 2.86 23.97
C GLU A 22 3.03 1.84 24.71
N PRO A 23 2.42 0.93 25.51
CA PRO A 23 3.16 -0.07 26.28
C PRO A 23 3.90 -1.00 25.30
N SER A 24 5.20 -1.14 25.50
CA SER A 24 6.10 -2.05 24.78
C SER A 24 5.62 -3.50 24.90
N GLY A 25 4.83 -3.97 23.94
CA GLY A 25 4.32 -5.36 23.93
C GLY A 25 3.29 -5.70 22.89
N ALA A 26 2.62 -4.75 22.27
CA ALA A 26 1.68 -5.03 21.17
C ALA A 26 2.44 -5.10 19.85
N ASN A 27 2.42 -6.28 19.19
CA ASN A 27 2.96 -6.42 17.84
C ASN A 27 2.23 -5.48 16.89
N LYS A 28 2.91 -4.49 16.36
CA LYS A 28 2.39 -3.58 15.33
C LYS A 28 2.00 -4.37 14.07
N ASN A 29 1.02 -3.89 13.33
CA ASN A 29 0.53 -4.56 12.13
C ASN A 29 0.70 -3.69 10.89
N ILE A 30 1.12 -4.30 9.79
CA ILE A 30 1.19 -3.68 8.45
C ILE A 30 0.07 -4.23 7.59
N LEU A 31 -0.75 -3.35 7.01
CA LEU A 31 -1.63 -3.73 5.90
C LEU A 31 -0.88 -3.59 4.58
N VAL A 32 -0.70 -4.72 3.88
CA VAL A 32 -0.15 -4.74 2.52
C VAL A 32 -1.31 -4.77 1.52
N ALA A 33 -1.50 -3.66 0.80
CA ALA A 33 -2.60 -3.48 -0.16
C ALA A 33 -2.17 -3.86 -1.58
N ILE A 34 -2.66 -4.98 -2.12
CA ILE A 34 -2.29 -5.52 -3.43
C ILE A 34 -3.36 -5.16 -4.46
N ASN A 35 -2.97 -4.41 -5.50
CA ASN A 35 -3.89 -3.78 -6.45
C ASN A 35 -4.08 -4.51 -7.77
N GLY A 36 -3.04 -5.09 -8.34
CA GLY A 36 -3.09 -5.68 -9.67
C GLY A 36 -1.92 -6.60 -9.96
N ALA A 37 -1.76 -7.00 -11.23
CA ALA A 37 -0.61 -7.77 -11.68
C ALA A 37 0.67 -6.91 -11.66
N ASP A 38 1.74 -7.49 -11.15
CA ASP A 38 3.08 -6.92 -11.20
C ASP A 38 4.08 -8.10 -11.24
N SER A 39 4.86 -8.20 -12.31
CA SER A 39 5.87 -9.26 -12.46
C SER A 39 6.96 -9.22 -11.38
N LYS A 40 7.08 -8.10 -10.68
CA LYS A 40 8.04 -7.91 -9.58
C LYS A 40 7.40 -8.04 -8.19
N LEU A 41 6.09 -8.36 -8.12
CA LEU A 41 5.33 -8.32 -6.86
C LEU A 41 5.96 -9.20 -5.78
N GLU A 42 6.23 -10.46 -6.06
CA GLU A 42 6.79 -11.40 -5.07
C GLU A 42 8.14 -10.92 -4.53
N ARG A 43 8.99 -10.34 -5.39
CA ARG A 43 10.27 -9.75 -4.97
C ARG A 43 10.05 -8.53 -4.05
N LYS A 44 9.10 -7.65 -4.40
CA LYS A 44 8.74 -6.50 -3.56
C LYS A 44 8.24 -6.96 -2.20
N LEU A 45 7.36 -7.97 -2.17
CA LEU A 45 6.83 -8.54 -0.93
C LEU A 45 7.91 -9.22 -0.08
N SER A 46 8.84 -9.94 -0.69
CA SER A 46 9.99 -10.53 0.01
C SER A 46 10.87 -9.47 0.67
N ASN A 47 11.08 -8.34 -0.02
CA ASN A 47 11.80 -7.20 0.55
C ASN A 47 11.06 -6.58 1.73
N ILE A 48 9.74 -6.35 1.61
CA ILE A 48 8.89 -5.86 2.70
C ILE A 48 8.97 -6.83 3.90
N TYR A 49 8.81 -8.12 3.67
CA TYR A 49 8.90 -9.12 4.73
C TYR A 49 10.25 -9.07 5.44
N SER A 50 11.37 -9.08 4.70
CA SER A 50 12.72 -9.08 5.27
C SER A 50 13.00 -7.86 6.14
N GLN A 51 12.38 -6.74 5.83
CA GLN A 51 12.58 -5.47 6.55
C GLN A 51 11.75 -5.38 7.83
N PHE A 52 10.52 -5.87 7.81
CA PHE A 52 9.53 -5.61 8.86
C PHE A 52 9.13 -6.83 9.69
N CYS A 53 9.49 -8.06 9.31
CA CYS A 53 8.99 -9.29 9.96
C CYS A 53 9.40 -9.45 11.43
N LYS A 54 10.40 -8.72 11.92
CA LYS A 54 10.85 -8.77 13.31
C LYS A 54 9.97 -7.96 14.26
N GLU A 55 9.35 -6.88 13.74
CA GLU A 55 8.62 -5.89 14.54
C GLU A 55 7.13 -5.86 14.23
N TYR A 56 6.76 -6.34 13.04
CA TYR A 56 5.39 -6.24 12.55
C TYR A 56 4.81 -7.59 12.12
N ASN A 57 3.51 -7.74 12.34
CA ASN A 57 2.72 -8.75 11.67
C ASN A 57 2.13 -8.19 10.39
N PHE A 58 1.75 -9.06 9.46
CA PHE A 58 1.21 -8.67 8.18
C PHE A 58 -0.29 -8.98 8.09
N ILE A 59 -1.01 -8.07 7.48
CA ILE A 59 -2.39 -8.19 7.03
C ILE A 59 -2.39 -7.96 5.52
N LEU A 60 -3.15 -8.73 4.76
CA LEU A 60 -3.27 -8.56 3.31
C LEU A 60 -4.61 -7.96 2.94
N GLY A 61 -4.60 -7.00 2.02
CA GLY A 61 -5.78 -6.50 1.34
C GLY A 61 -5.66 -6.71 -0.17
N TYR A 62 -6.64 -7.35 -0.80
CA TYR A 62 -6.67 -7.55 -2.24
C TYR A 62 -7.74 -6.72 -2.90
N SER A 63 -7.42 -6.03 -4.00
CA SER A 63 -8.44 -5.52 -4.90
C SER A 63 -9.19 -6.68 -5.58
N PHE A 64 -10.38 -6.40 -6.09
CA PHE A 64 -11.17 -7.37 -6.84
C PHE A 64 -10.36 -8.05 -7.97
N THR A 65 -9.60 -7.26 -8.73
CA THR A 65 -8.76 -7.79 -9.81
C THR A 65 -7.60 -8.60 -9.25
N ALA A 66 -6.85 -8.05 -8.29
CA ALA A 66 -5.70 -8.74 -7.70
C ALA A 66 -6.09 -10.09 -7.13
N SER A 67 -7.22 -10.17 -6.43
CA SER A 67 -7.70 -11.42 -5.81
C SER A 67 -7.90 -12.60 -6.79
N ARG A 68 -7.98 -12.31 -8.10
CA ARG A 68 -8.23 -13.29 -9.17
C ARG A 68 -7.01 -13.63 -10.02
N ILE A 69 -6.01 -12.73 -10.05
CA ILE A 69 -4.88 -12.87 -10.99
C ILE A 69 -3.54 -13.13 -10.32
N VAL A 70 -3.41 -12.87 -9.01
CA VAL A 70 -2.15 -13.11 -8.29
C VAL A 70 -2.08 -14.53 -7.73
N ASN A 71 -0.88 -15.04 -7.58
CA ASN A 71 -0.66 -16.31 -6.88
C ASN A 71 -0.76 -16.09 -5.36
N LYS A 72 -1.96 -16.30 -4.81
CA LYS A 72 -2.23 -16.10 -3.38
C LYS A 72 -1.40 -17.01 -2.48
N GLU A 73 -1.13 -18.25 -2.91
CA GLU A 73 -0.35 -19.21 -2.14
C GLU A 73 1.09 -18.73 -1.97
N SER A 74 1.73 -18.29 -3.04
CA SER A 74 3.07 -17.70 -2.99
C SER A 74 3.11 -16.47 -2.08
N ILE A 75 2.14 -15.57 -2.20
CA ILE A 75 2.06 -14.36 -1.37
C ILE A 75 1.87 -14.72 0.11
N ASN A 76 1.00 -15.67 0.41
CA ASN A 76 0.78 -16.14 1.79
C ASN A 76 2.02 -16.81 2.39
N GLN A 77 2.79 -17.55 1.59
CA GLN A 77 4.06 -18.14 2.03
C GLN A 77 5.11 -17.08 2.35
N ILE A 78 5.17 -15.99 1.56
CA ILE A 78 6.11 -14.89 1.75
C ILE A 78 5.76 -14.08 3.01
N LEU A 79 4.53 -13.59 3.12
CA LEU A 79 4.13 -12.62 4.15
C LEU A 79 3.55 -13.25 5.42
N LYS A 80 3.06 -14.50 5.34
CA LYS A 80 2.43 -15.22 6.46
C LYS A 80 1.39 -14.37 7.18
N PRO A 81 0.38 -13.85 6.48
CA PRO A 81 -0.53 -12.84 7.01
C PRO A 81 -1.42 -13.42 8.11
N LYS A 82 -1.77 -12.60 9.10
CA LYS A 82 -2.75 -12.94 10.14
C LYS A 82 -4.19 -12.81 9.65
N HIS A 83 -4.44 -11.85 8.76
CA HIS A 83 -5.75 -11.59 8.18
C HIS A 83 -5.61 -11.33 6.70
N VAL A 84 -6.65 -11.66 5.95
CA VAL A 84 -6.74 -11.39 4.51
C VAL A 84 -8.09 -10.74 4.23
N PHE A 85 -8.06 -9.55 3.66
CA PHE A 85 -9.24 -8.78 3.26
C PHE A 85 -9.39 -8.75 1.75
N THR A 86 -10.64 -8.72 1.31
CA THR A 86 -11.04 -8.65 -0.09
C THR A 86 -12.15 -7.61 -0.26
N GLU A 87 -12.72 -7.51 -1.45
CA GLU A 87 -13.84 -6.62 -1.73
C GLU A 87 -15.07 -6.90 -0.83
N GLU A 88 -15.23 -8.13 -0.34
CA GLU A 88 -16.32 -8.53 0.56
C GLU A 88 -16.25 -7.80 1.92
N ASN A 89 -15.07 -7.31 2.30
CA ASN A 89 -14.84 -6.59 3.55
C ASN A 89 -15.06 -5.06 3.43
N LEU A 90 -15.61 -4.58 2.31
CA LEU A 90 -15.85 -3.15 2.10
C LEU A 90 -16.75 -2.53 3.19
N PHE A 91 -17.70 -3.29 3.69
CA PHE A 91 -18.64 -2.81 4.73
C PHE A 91 -18.05 -2.87 6.16
N ASP A 92 -16.94 -3.58 6.36
CA ASP A 92 -16.26 -3.73 7.65
C ASP A 92 -15.11 -2.74 7.82
N LEU A 93 -15.03 -1.71 7.00
CA LEU A 93 -13.88 -0.81 6.92
C LEU A 93 -13.55 -0.13 8.26
N ASN A 94 -14.58 0.28 9.02
CA ASN A 94 -14.43 0.94 10.31
C ASN A 94 -13.73 0.04 11.36
N GLU A 95 -13.88 -1.27 11.23
CA GLU A 95 -13.20 -2.22 12.10
C GLU A 95 -11.81 -2.54 11.52
N ASN A 96 -11.73 -2.72 10.21
CA ASN A 96 -10.48 -3.08 9.54
C ASN A 96 -9.40 -2.01 9.69
N ILE A 97 -9.77 -0.72 9.66
CA ILE A 97 -8.82 0.41 9.82
C ILE A 97 -8.13 0.41 11.18
N LYS A 98 -8.74 -0.17 12.20
CA LYS A 98 -8.18 -0.26 13.56
C LYS A 98 -7.17 -1.40 13.72
N LEU A 99 -7.11 -2.35 12.79
CA LEU A 99 -6.32 -3.56 12.90
C LEU A 99 -4.86 -3.39 12.47
N PHE A 100 -4.50 -2.26 11.87
CA PHE A 100 -3.14 -2.01 11.41
C PHE A 100 -2.67 -0.59 11.75
N ASP A 101 -1.36 -0.42 11.82
CA ASP A 101 -0.70 0.82 12.20
C ASP A 101 -0.22 1.61 10.98
N LEU A 102 0.17 0.91 9.91
CA LEU A 102 0.61 1.51 8.65
C LEU A 102 0.15 0.69 7.45
N LEU A 103 0.09 1.34 6.28
CA LEU A 103 -0.29 0.71 5.01
C LEU A 103 0.87 0.78 4.01
N ILE A 104 1.17 -0.34 3.35
CA ILE A 104 2.10 -0.40 2.21
C ILE A 104 1.34 -0.88 0.98
N CYS A 105 1.39 -0.10 -0.10
CA CYS A 105 0.86 -0.49 -1.41
C CYS A 105 2.02 -0.68 -2.41
N PRO A 106 2.49 -1.92 -2.64
CA PRO A 106 3.67 -2.19 -3.47
C PRO A 106 3.42 -2.08 -4.97
N ASN A 107 2.18 -1.89 -5.41
CA ASN A 107 1.82 -1.94 -6.84
C ASN A 107 0.54 -1.18 -7.16
N ILE A 108 0.43 0.09 -6.75
CA ILE A 108 -0.76 0.87 -7.05
C ILE A 108 -1.01 0.97 -8.56
N THR A 109 -2.25 0.76 -8.99
CA THR A 109 -2.66 0.96 -10.38
C THR A 109 -3.20 2.37 -10.60
N ILE A 110 -3.15 2.86 -11.85
CA ILE A 110 -3.71 4.18 -12.20
C ILE A 110 -5.21 4.30 -11.86
N ASN A 111 -5.95 3.19 -11.95
CA ASN A 111 -7.35 3.17 -11.57
C ASN A 111 -7.54 3.44 -10.07
N THR A 112 -6.82 2.73 -9.21
CA THR A 112 -6.89 2.92 -7.76
C THR A 112 -6.37 4.29 -7.35
N LEU A 113 -5.24 4.74 -7.90
CA LEU A 113 -4.72 6.08 -7.66
C LEU A 113 -5.75 7.15 -8.01
N SER A 114 -6.38 7.05 -9.20
CA SER A 114 -7.41 8.00 -9.65
C SER A 114 -8.61 8.01 -8.71
N LYS A 115 -9.06 6.85 -8.24
CA LYS A 115 -10.16 6.75 -7.28
C LYS A 115 -9.83 7.44 -5.97
N VAL A 116 -8.65 7.18 -5.39
CA VAL A 116 -8.25 7.77 -4.11
C VAL A 116 -8.20 9.30 -4.19
N VAL A 117 -7.49 9.86 -5.19
CA VAL A 117 -7.36 11.33 -5.31
C VAL A 117 -8.67 12.02 -5.67
N SER A 118 -9.59 11.33 -6.34
CA SER A 118 -10.94 11.86 -6.63
C SER A 118 -11.97 11.57 -5.54
N CYS A 119 -11.54 11.07 -4.38
CA CYS A 119 -12.40 10.65 -3.26
C CYS A 119 -13.50 9.64 -3.68
N ASN A 120 -13.24 8.85 -4.73
CA ASN A 120 -14.13 7.76 -5.14
C ASN A 120 -13.74 6.48 -4.41
N ILE A 121 -14.41 6.21 -3.30
CA ILE A 121 -14.10 5.15 -2.35
C ILE A 121 -15.01 3.93 -2.50
N ASP A 122 -15.37 3.57 -3.73
CA ASP A 122 -16.30 2.50 -4.08
C ASP A 122 -15.73 1.08 -4.07
N THR A 123 -14.42 0.93 -3.83
CA THR A 123 -13.75 -0.37 -3.72
C THR A 123 -12.98 -0.49 -2.41
N TYR A 124 -12.80 -1.72 -1.91
CA TYR A 124 -12.10 -1.95 -0.64
C TYR A 124 -10.73 -1.26 -0.61
N ILE A 125 -9.90 -1.46 -1.63
CA ILE A 125 -8.54 -0.90 -1.64
C ILE A 125 -8.53 0.63 -1.78
N SER A 126 -9.37 1.22 -2.63
CA SER A 126 -9.44 2.69 -2.71
C SER A 126 -9.92 3.30 -1.40
N ASN A 127 -10.89 2.66 -0.75
CA ASN A 127 -11.44 3.12 0.51
C ASN A 127 -10.43 2.98 1.66
N ILE A 128 -9.74 1.83 1.81
CA ILE A 128 -8.79 1.63 2.91
C ILE A 128 -7.55 2.53 2.77
N ILE A 129 -7.07 2.82 1.54
CA ILE A 129 -5.99 3.78 1.31
C ILE A 129 -6.47 5.18 1.69
N TRP A 130 -7.63 5.60 1.19
CA TRP A 130 -8.20 6.91 1.48
C TRP A 130 -8.46 7.10 2.99
N ALA A 131 -9.07 6.10 3.64
CA ALA A 131 -9.30 6.12 5.08
C ALA A 131 -7.99 6.19 5.88
N SER A 132 -6.94 5.48 5.44
CA SER A 132 -5.63 5.56 6.09
C SER A 132 -5.06 6.97 6.04
N LEU A 133 -5.15 7.65 4.88
CA LEU A 133 -4.73 9.06 4.75
C LEU A 133 -5.62 9.98 5.59
N TYR A 134 -6.94 9.76 5.59
CA TYR A 134 -7.90 10.55 6.36
C TYR A 134 -7.65 10.51 7.88
N TYR A 135 -7.19 9.35 8.40
CA TYR A 135 -6.84 9.15 9.81
C TYR A 135 -5.35 9.36 10.11
N ASP A 136 -4.61 10.02 9.21
CA ASP A 136 -3.17 10.31 9.35
C ASP A 136 -2.28 9.06 9.61
N LYS A 137 -2.74 7.87 9.20
CA LYS A 137 -1.90 6.67 9.25
C LYS A 137 -0.80 6.76 8.19
N PRO A 138 0.41 6.27 8.49
CA PRO A 138 1.49 6.20 7.49
C PRO A 138 1.07 5.35 6.29
N VAL A 139 1.17 5.91 5.08
CA VAL A 139 0.84 5.25 3.81
C VAL A 139 2.03 5.31 2.87
N TYR A 140 2.55 4.16 2.49
CA TYR A 140 3.70 4.01 1.59
C TYR A 140 3.27 3.38 0.28
N ILE A 141 3.62 3.99 -0.85
CA ILE A 141 3.12 3.59 -2.16
C ILE A 141 4.25 3.50 -3.18
N ASP A 142 4.32 2.37 -3.90
CA ASP A 142 5.13 2.25 -5.12
C ASP A 142 4.27 2.61 -6.34
N PHE A 143 4.69 3.66 -7.05
CA PHE A 143 4.00 4.21 -8.22
C PHE A 143 4.48 3.63 -9.55
N GLU A 144 5.36 2.62 -9.57
CA GLU A 144 5.89 2.07 -10.84
C GLU A 144 4.76 1.57 -11.74
N ASN A 145 3.77 0.88 -11.17
CA ASN A 145 2.67 0.28 -11.96
C ASN A 145 1.66 1.31 -12.49
N CYS A 146 1.44 2.43 -11.82
CA CYS A 146 0.50 3.42 -12.33
C CYS A 146 1.05 4.19 -13.54
N LYS A 147 2.37 4.18 -13.76
CA LYS A 147 3.04 4.78 -14.92
C LYS A 147 2.98 3.90 -16.17
N LYS A 148 2.46 2.66 -16.04
CA LYS A 148 2.39 1.66 -17.13
C LYS A 148 0.95 1.22 -17.36
N PHE A 149 0.59 1.05 -18.62
CA PHE A 149 -0.64 0.39 -19.04
C PHE A 149 -0.29 -0.84 -19.89
N MET A 150 -0.76 -2.03 -19.51
CA MET A 150 -0.37 -3.30 -20.12
C MET A 150 1.15 -3.47 -20.24
N SER A 151 1.89 -3.13 -19.17
CA SER A 151 3.36 -3.18 -19.09
C SER A 151 4.12 -2.16 -19.97
N HIS A 152 3.44 -1.27 -20.65
CA HIS A 152 4.04 -0.24 -21.51
C HIS A 152 3.84 1.16 -20.93
N GLU A 153 4.89 1.98 -20.97
CA GLU A 153 4.79 3.40 -20.66
C GLU A 153 4.18 4.17 -21.86
N THR A 154 3.38 5.17 -21.56
CA THR A 154 2.79 6.01 -22.61
C THR A 154 3.83 6.94 -23.23
N GLN A 155 3.77 7.10 -24.57
CA GLN A 155 4.50 8.14 -25.30
C GLN A 155 3.72 9.48 -25.35
N ASN A 156 2.47 9.48 -24.92
CA ASN A 156 1.65 10.69 -24.87
C ASN A 156 2.03 11.54 -23.67
N LYS A 157 2.68 12.68 -23.95
CA LYS A 157 3.16 13.62 -22.91
C LYS A 157 2.04 14.14 -22.02
N PHE A 158 0.84 14.32 -22.56
CA PHE A 158 -0.31 14.80 -21.79
C PHE A 158 -0.83 13.76 -20.81
N ILE A 159 -0.91 12.47 -21.24
CA ILE A 159 -1.28 11.38 -20.35
C ILE A 159 -0.24 11.21 -19.24
N LYS A 160 1.06 11.26 -19.60
CA LYS A 160 2.13 11.20 -18.62
C LYS A 160 2.00 12.30 -17.57
N TYR A 161 1.81 13.55 -18.03
CA TYR A 161 1.58 14.69 -17.15
C TYR A 161 0.38 14.46 -16.21
N LYS A 162 -0.74 13.92 -16.70
CA LYS A 162 -1.92 13.61 -15.88
C LYS A 162 -1.67 12.54 -14.82
N ILE A 163 -0.85 11.56 -15.11
CA ILE A 163 -0.43 10.55 -14.12
C ILE A 163 0.44 11.21 -13.04
N ASP A 164 1.42 12.02 -13.46
CA ASP A 164 2.33 12.71 -12.55
C ASP A 164 1.58 13.72 -11.63
N GLU A 165 0.53 14.40 -12.15
CA GLU A 165 -0.36 15.23 -11.34
C GLU A 165 -1.04 14.42 -10.23
N LYS A 166 -1.61 13.26 -10.55
CA LYS A 166 -2.28 12.39 -9.57
C LYS A 166 -1.32 11.84 -8.52
N ILE A 167 -0.09 11.52 -8.91
CA ILE A 167 0.96 11.10 -7.96
C ILE A 167 1.28 12.24 -6.99
N LYS A 168 1.46 13.46 -7.50
CA LYS A 168 1.70 14.64 -6.64
C LYS A 168 0.53 14.89 -5.69
N GLU A 169 -0.70 14.72 -6.18
CA GLU A 169 -1.91 14.92 -5.39
C GLU A 169 -1.98 13.97 -4.20
N ILE A 170 -1.77 12.67 -4.40
CA ILE A 170 -1.80 11.70 -3.30
C ILE A 170 -0.62 11.89 -2.32
N ILE A 171 0.55 12.33 -2.80
CA ILE A 171 1.69 12.71 -1.95
C ILE A 171 1.31 13.93 -1.09
N ASN A 172 0.63 14.94 -1.65
CA ASN A 172 0.13 16.08 -0.89
C ASN A 172 -0.95 15.69 0.14
N MET A 173 -1.67 14.58 -0.08
CA MET A 173 -2.59 14.00 0.91
C MET A 173 -1.85 13.25 2.04
N GLY A 174 -0.54 13.08 1.97
CA GLY A 174 0.27 12.47 3.01
C GLY A 174 0.87 11.11 2.67
N ALA A 175 0.68 10.58 1.46
CA ALA A 175 1.35 9.35 1.02
C ALA A 175 2.85 9.58 0.79
N VAL A 176 3.64 8.55 1.01
CA VAL A 176 5.10 8.54 0.81
C VAL A 176 5.44 7.58 -0.34
N GLU A 177 6.21 8.04 -1.33
CA GLU A 177 6.71 7.18 -2.42
C GLU A 177 7.84 6.27 -1.93
N ILE A 178 7.82 4.99 -2.33
CA ILE A 178 8.83 3.96 -2.00
C ILE A 178 9.39 3.27 -3.24
#